data_49f638d618e50d119e5bb5623f5bf0a9
#
_entry.id   49f638d618e50d119e5bb5623f5bf0a9
#
_cell.length_a   1.000
_cell.length_b   1.000
_cell.length_c   1.000
_cell.angle_alpha   90.00
_cell.angle_beta   90.00
_cell.angle_gamma   90.00
#
_symmetry.space_group_name_H-M   'P 1'
#
loop_
_entity.id
_entity.type
_entity.pdbx_description
1 polymer ?
#
loop_
_entity_poly.entity_id
_entity_poly.type
_entity_poly.pdbx_seq_one_letter_code
_entity_poly.pdbx_strand_id
1 'polypeptide(L)'
;MALRDIFKFRDSPESETAKPFLEHLEDLRWTIVKMAVTLGVAMIACFAFRSTLVRVMQAPLRDVGSQVGTLKALGITDSIVISFHLAFYTGIVLSFPLLLYFLAEFVLPALTGVEKRFLFPAIGVSFALFLLGVFVCYFWLLPKTILFFFHDTENLGWAPTWTVQQYYSFVTRFTLGFGLAFELPVVVLALVRFGLITYKFMARTRPYAVVLIFILATIITPTPDILTLIALALPMCLLYESCIWIAWLMERRRLKQIAG
;
A
#
# COMPACT_ATOMS: atom_id res chain seq x y z
N MET A 1 31.72 1.90 -5.65
CA MET A 1 30.70 1.95 -6.70
C MET A 1 29.97 3.28 -6.54
N ALA A 2 30.21 4.22 -7.45
CA ALA A 2 29.92 5.64 -7.23
C ALA A 2 28.44 5.94 -7.58
N LEU A 3 27.81 6.82 -6.81
CA LEU A 3 26.45 7.38 -7.02
C LEU A 3 26.17 7.86 -8.47
N ARG A 4 27.23 8.03 -9.26
CA ARG A 4 27.17 8.45 -10.66
C ARG A 4 26.60 7.39 -11.62
N ASP A 5 26.64 6.10 -11.23
CA ASP A 5 26.12 5.02 -12.08
C ASP A 5 24.61 4.79 -11.90
N ILE A 6 24.01 5.36 -10.85
CA ILE A 6 22.56 5.29 -10.59
C ILE A 6 21.78 6.21 -11.56
N PHE A 7 22.41 7.24 -12.11
CA PHE A 7 21.80 8.22 -13.01
C PHE A 7 22.06 7.98 -14.51
N LYS A 8 22.69 6.85 -14.88
CA LYS A 8 22.99 6.49 -16.26
C LYS A 8 21.77 6.16 -17.14
N PHE A 9 20.58 6.20 -16.57
CA PHE A 9 19.32 5.98 -17.30
C PHE A 9 18.95 7.10 -18.29
N ARG A 10 19.70 8.19 -18.32
CA ARG A 10 19.32 9.37 -19.11
C ARG A 10 19.83 9.37 -20.54
N ASP A 11 20.84 8.56 -20.87
CA ASP A 11 21.60 8.65 -22.12
C ASP A 11 21.74 7.30 -22.87
N SER A 12 20.81 6.34 -22.70
CA SER A 12 20.83 5.13 -23.53
C SER A 12 20.21 5.43 -24.90
N PRO A 13 20.94 5.24 -26.01
CA PRO A 13 20.38 5.42 -27.35
C PRO A 13 19.29 4.38 -27.61
N GLU A 14 18.24 4.84 -28.27
CA GLU A 14 17.09 4.08 -28.72
C GLU A 14 17.50 2.85 -29.54
N SER A 15 17.38 1.68 -28.93
CA SER A 15 17.18 0.44 -29.66
C SER A 15 15.81 -0.10 -29.23
N GLU A 16 14.79 0.23 -29.99
CA GLU A 16 13.45 -0.36 -29.93
C GLU A 16 13.49 -1.81 -30.44
N THR A 17 14.23 -2.68 -29.78
CA THR A 17 14.07 -4.13 -29.95
C THR A 17 13.23 -4.62 -28.79
N ALA A 18 11.98 -4.99 -29.08
CA ALA A 18 11.16 -5.74 -28.15
C ALA A 18 12.00 -6.90 -27.61
N LYS A 19 12.31 -6.86 -26.31
CA LYS A 19 13.08 -7.94 -25.68
C LYS A 19 12.36 -9.27 -25.89
N PRO A 20 13.05 -10.35 -26.25
CA PRO A 20 12.42 -11.66 -26.36
C PRO A 20 11.79 -12.04 -25.02
N PHE A 21 10.65 -12.71 -25.08
CA PHE A 21 9.84 -13.08 -23.90
C PHE A 21 10.67 -13.76 -22.80
N LEU A 22 11.63 -14.60 -23.17
CA LEU A 22 12.52 -15.28 -22.23
C LEU A 22 13.42 -14.32 -21.45
N GLU A 23 13.92 -13.27 -22.09
CA GLU A 23 14.75 -12.23 -21.45
C GLU A 23 13.91 -11.40 -20.46
N HIS A 24 12.65 -11.14 -20.79
CA HIS A 24 11.72 -10.46 -19.87
C HIS A 24 11.39 -11.30 -18.62
N LEU A 25 11.30 -12.64 -18.77
CA LEU A 25 11.16 -13.55 -17.62
C LEU A 25 12.41 -13.56 -16.72
N GLU A 26 13.59 -13.45 -17.32
CA GLU A 26 14.83 -13.35 -16.54
C GLU A 26 14.91 -12.01 -15.78
N ASP A 27 14.52 -10.91 -16.42
CA ASP A 27 14.38 -9.60 -15.76
C ASP A 27 13.40 -9.67 -14.56
N LEU A 28 12.27 -10.36 -14.72
CA LEU A 28 11.30 -10.58 -13.64
C LEU A 28 11.93 -11.35 -12.46
N ARG A 29 12.64 -12.44 -12.75
CA ARG A 29 13.33 -13.23 -11.72
C ARG A 29 14.30 -12.36 -10.91
N TRP A 30 15.15 -11.59 -11.60
CA TRP A 30 16.12 -10.72 -10.93
C TRP A 30 15.44 -9.60 -10.15
N THR A 31 14.34 -9.05 -10.64
CA THR A 31 13.54 -8.05 -9.93
C THR A 31 12.99 -8.62 -8.63
N ILE A 32 12.40 -9.83 -8.66
CA ILE A 32 11.88 -10.51 -7.46
C ILE A 32 13.03 -10.76 -6.46
N VAL A 33 14.20 -11.19 -6.91
CA VAL A 33 15.36 -11.40 -6.03
C VAL A 33 15.82 -10.08 -5.40
N LYS A 34 15.94 -8.99 -6.17
CA LYS A 34 16.28 -7.65 -5.64
C LYS A 34 15.27 -7.20 -4.57
N MET A 35 13.97 -7.36 -4.85
CA MET A 35 12.90 -7.00 -3.91
C MET A 35 12.96 -7.85 -2.63
N ALA A 36 13.16 -9.16 -2.75
CA ALA A 36 13.26 -10.08 -1.61
C ALA A 36 14.47 -9.77 -0.74
N VAL A 37 15.64 -9.51 -1.34
CA VAL A 37 16.86 -9.14 -0.60
C VAL A 37 16.66 -7.80 0.13
N THR A 38 16.09 -6.81 -0.54
CA THR A 38 15.82 -5.49 0.05
C THR A 38 14.87 -5.60 1.23
N LEU A 39 13.79 -6.36 1.08
CA LEU A 39 12.84 -6.63 2.16
C LEU A 39 13.51 -7.38 3.31
N GLY A 40 14.34 -8.39 3.02
CA GLY A 40 15.09 -9.14 4.04
C GLY A 40 16.02 -8.26 4.85
N VAL A 41 16.77 -7.37 4.19
CA VAL A 41 17.66 -6.40 4.87
C VAL A 41 16.84 -5.43 5.72
N ALA A 42 15.75 -4.88 5.18
CA ALA A 42 14.85 -4.00 5.94
C ALA A 42 14.24 -4.72 7.15
N MET A 43 13.82 -5.98 6.99
CA MET A 43 13.28 -6.79 8.07
C MET A 43 14.30 -7.02 9.18
N ILE A 44 15.56 -7.34 8.86
CA ILE A 44 16.65 -7.53 9.83
C ILE A 44 16.90 -6.21 10.60
N ALA A 45 16.96 -5.09 9.88
CA ALA A 45 17.12 -3.77 10.49
C ALA A 45 15.95 -3.44 11.44
N CYS A 46 14.71 -3.66 10.99
CA CYS A 46 13.50 -3.45 11.81
C CYS A 46 13.48 -4.37 13.04
N PHE A 47 13.92 -5.62 12.91
CA PHE A 47 13.97 -6.56 14.02
C PHE A 47 14.94 -6.12 15.13
N ALA A 48 16.05 -5.47 14.78
CA ALA A 48 16.97 -4.88 15.76
C ALA A 48 16.28 -3.81 16.63
N PHE A 49 15.29 -3.08 16.07
CA PHE A 49 14.53 -2.04 16.77
C PHE A 49 13.15 -2.51 17.27
N ARG A 50 12.94 -3.83 17.44
CA ARG A 50 11.64 -4.43 17.81
C ARG A 50 10.96 -3.78 19.02
N SER A 51 11.71 -3.41 20.04
CA SER A 51 11.15 -2.79 21.26
C SER A 51 10.55 -1.40 21.00
N THR A 52 11.12 -0.65 20.08
CA THR A 52 10.59 0.64 19.62
C THR A 52 9.35 0.44 18.76
N LEU A 53 9.38 -0.53 17.85
CA LEU A 53 8.22 -0.87 17.00
C LEU A 53 7.01 -1.29 17.83
N VAL A 54 7.22 -2.13 18.85
CA VAL A 54 6.19 -2.53 19.81
C VAL A 54 5.57 -1.30 20.48
N ARG A 55 6.38 -0.38 20.98
CA ARG A 55 5.90 0.86 21.62
C ARG A 55 5.12 1.76 20.69
N VAL A 56 5.59 1.94 19.45
CA VAL A 56 4.91 2.73 18.43
C VAL A 56 3.57 2.07 18.11
N MET A 57 3.53 0.79 17.81
CA MET A 57 2.28 0.10 17.47
C MET A 57 1.27 -0.01 18.61
N GLN A 58 1.71 0.16 19.87
CA GLN A 58 0.81 0.24 21.03
C GLN A 58 0.28 1.64 21.30
N ALA A 59 0.82 2.68 20.67
CA ALA A 59 0.38 4.06 20.94
C ALA A 59 -1.13 4.25 20.69
N PRO A 60 -1.75 3.77 19.59
CA PRO A 60 -3.19 3.91 19.38
C PRO A 60 -4.04 3.27 20.46
N LEU A 61 -3.54 2.21 21.13
CA LEU A 61 -4.23 1.55 22.23
C LEU A 61 -4.22 2.39 23.50
N ARG A 62 -3.14 3.14 23.74
CA ARG A 62 -3.02 4.02 24.92
C ARG A 62 -3.98 5.22 24.83
N ASP A 63 -4.23 5.69 23.62
CA ASP A 63 -5.13 6.83 23.36
C ASP A 63 -6.59 6.47 23.62
N VAL A 64 -6.94 5.17 23.55
CA VAL A 64 -8.30 4.66 23.86
C VAL A 64 -8.58 4.62 25.36
N GLY A 65 -7.56 4.80 26.19
CA GLY A 65 -7.69 5.01 27.64
C GLY A 65 -7.22 3.84 28.51
N SER A 66 -7.07 4.15 29.81
CA SER A 66 -6.63 3.20 30.85
C SER A 66 -7.62 2.04 31.10
N GLN A 67 -8.75 2.03 30.41
CA GLN A 67 -9.81 1.04 30.51
C GLN A 67 -9.52 -0.22 29.72
N VAL A 68 -8.75 -0.12 28.62
CA VAL A 68 -8.30 -1.31 27.88
C VAL A 68 -7.20 -1.97 28.69
N GLY A 69 -7.50 -3.10 29.29
CA GLY A 69 -6.54 -3.88 30.08
C GLY A 69 -5.26 -4.20 29.31
N THR A 70 -4.23 -4.65 30.00
CA THR A 70 -2.97 -5.07 29.37
C THR A 70 -3.22 -6.19 28.37
N LEU A 71 -2.62 -6.07 27.16
CA LEU A 71 -2.64 -7.13 26.17
C LEU A 71 -2.11 -8.43 26.76
N LYS A 72 -2.83 -9.54 26.58
CA LYS A 72 -2.46 -10.84 27.13
C LYS A 72 -1.70 -11.66 26.09
N ALA A 73 -0.50 -12.12 26.46
CA ALA A 73 0.21 -13.15 25.71
C ALA A 73 -0.33 -14.53 26.15
N LEU A 74 -0.87 -15.30 25.25
CA LEU A 74 -1.40 -16.63 25.53
C LEU A 74 -0.41 -17.75 25.14
N GLY A 75 0.41 -17.50 24.13
CA GLY A 75 1.41 -18.45 23.64
C GLY A 75 2.82 -18.12 24.16
N ILE A 76 3.61 -19.14 24.45
CA ILE A 76 5.00 -19.01 24.89
C ILE A 76 5.85 -18.29 23.83
N THR A 77 5.55 -18.54 22.55
CA THR A 77 6.29 -17.99 21.39
C THR A 77 5.76 -16.67 20.89
N ASP A 78 4.65 -16.14 21.42
CA ASP A 78 3.98 -14.92 20.94
C ASP A 78 4.94 -13.75 20.80
N SER A 79 5.83 -13.56 21.76
CA SER A 79 6.81 -12.45 21.75
C SER A 79 7.73 -12.49 20.52
N ILE A 80 8.21 -13.67 20.12
CA ILE A 80 9.09 -13.83 18.95
C ILE A 80 8.30 -13.70 17.67
N VAL A 81 7.15 -14.39 17.57
CA VAL A 81 6.26 -14.37 16.38
C VAL A 81 5.85 -12.94 16.07
N ILE A 82 5.44 -12.17 17.08
CA ILE A 82 5.03 -10.77 16.90
C ILE A 82 6.22 -9.90 16.50
N SER A 83 7.40 -10.13 17.09
CA SER A 83 8.60 -9.39 16.70
C SER A 83 8.93 -9.59 15.22
N PHE A 84 8.79 -10.81 14.69
CA PHE A 84 8.95 -11.10 13.27
C PHE A 84 7.86 -10.46 12.42
N HIS A 85 6.59 -10.54 12.84
CA HIS A 85 5.48 -9.88 12.15
C HIS A 85 5.71 -8.37 12.05
N LEU A 86 6.02 -7.70 13.16
CA LEU A 86 6.28 -6.26 13.18
C LEU A 86 7.48 -5.90 12.29
N ALA A 87 8.56 -6.66 12.36
CA ALA A 87 9.73 -6.44 11.52
C ALA A 87 9.41 -6.59 10.03
N PHE A 88 8.60 -7.59 9.66
CA PHE A 88 8.17 -7.82 8.29
C PHE A 88 7.30 -6.67 7.75
N TYR A 89 6.22 -6.31 8.46
CA TYR A 89 5.31 -5.26 8.01
C TYR A 89 5.98 -3.88 8.00
N THR A 90 6.75 -3.55 9.04
CA THR A 90 7.51 -2.29 9.07
C THR A 90 8.64 -2.29 8.03
N GLY A 91 9.24 -3.46 7.79
CA GLY A 91 10.20 -3.66 6.71
C GLY A 91 9.62 -3.36 5.33
N ILE A 92 8.38 -3.78 5.05
CA ILE A 92 7.68 -3.41 3.82
C ILE A 92 7.52 -1.89 3.73
N VAL A 93 7.01 -1.23 4.78
CA VAL A 93 6.81 0.23 4.79
C VAL A 93 8.12 0.97 4.55
N LEU A 94 9.20 0.54 5.21
CA LEU A 94 10.52 1.17 5.08
C LEU A 94 11.16 0.93 3.70
N SER A 95 11.02 -0.28 3.17
CA SER A 95 11.59 -0.65 1.86
C SER A 95 10.71 -0.24 0.68
N PHE A 96 9.49 0.24 0.92
CA PHE A 96 8.49 0.52 -0.11
C PHE A 96 9.01 1.38 -1.27
N PRO A 97 9.77 2.49 -1.05
CA PRO A 97 10.30 3.29 -2.15
C PRO A 97 11.27 2.51 -3.04
N LEU A 98 12.07 1.59 -2.46
CA LEU A 98 12.98 0.74 -3.23
C LEU A 98 12.22 -0.36 -3.96
N LEU A 99 11.18 -0.92 -3.35
CA LEU A 99 10.30 -1.91 -3.99
C LEU A 99 9.60 -1.30 -5.21
N LEU A 100 9.07 -0.08 -5.07
CA LEU A 100 8.49 0.66 -6.19
C LEU A 100 9.52 0.96 -7.29
N TYR A 101 10.73 1.31 -6.91
CA TYR A 101 11.80 1.57 -7.86
C TYR A 101 12.13 0.31 -8.70
N PHE A 102 12.29 -0.86 -8.07
CA PHE A 102 12.55 -2.12 -8.78
C PHE A 102 11.37 -2.54 -9.65
N LEU A 103 10.13 -2.35 -9.16
CA LEU A 103 8.95 -2.60 -9.96
C LEU A 103 8.91 -1.70 -11.20
N ALA A 104 9.24 -0.42 -11.03
CA ALA A 104 9.32 0.53 -12.12
C ALA A 104 10.45 0.17 -13.10
N GLU A 105 11.62 -0.25 -12.63
CA GLU A 105 12.74 -0.72 -13.45
C GLU A 105 12.30 -1.90 -14.34
N PHE A 106 11.50 -2.81 -13.81
CA PHE A 106 10.95 -3.95 -14.55
C PHE A 106 9.94 -3.53 -15.64
N VAL A 107 9.11 -2.51 -15.35
CA VAL A 107 8.10 -2.00 -16.29
C VAL A 107 8.71 -1.09 -17.36
N LEU A 108 9.85 -0.44 -17.07
CA LEU A 108 10.52 0.52 -17.96
C LEU A 108 10.75 0.01 -19.41
N PRO A 109 11.19 -1.24 -19.64
CA PRO A 109 11.41 -1.73 -21.01
C PRO A 109 10.14 -1.78 -21.87
N ALA A 110 8.98 -1.94 -21.25
CA ALA A 110 7.68 -2.00 -21.92
C ALA A 110 7.09 -0.61 -22.27
N LEU A 111 7.73 0.48 -21.80
CA LEU A 111 7.24 1.84 -21.97
C LEU A 111 7.95 2.60 -23.08
N THR A 112 7.19 3.45 -23.80
CA THR A 112 7.74 4.38 -24.79
C THR A 112 8.55 5.51 -24.13
N GLY A 113 9.41 6.17 -24.91
CA GLY A 113 10.29 7.25 -24.39
C GLY A 113 9.55 8.39 -23.69
N VAL A 114 8.34 8.71 -24.13
CA VAL A 114 7.49 9.74 -23.50
C VAL A 114 6.92 9.26 -22.15
N GLU A 115 6.57 7.99 -22.05
CA GLU A 115 6.01 7.38 -20.85
C GLU A 115 7.07 7.22 -19.75
N LYS A 116 8.32 6.95 -20.11
CA LYS A 116 9.45 6.86 -19.17
C LYS A 116 9.63 8.14 -18.32
N ARG A 117 9.36 9.31 -18.89
CA ARG A 117 9.45 10.57 -18.16
C ARG A 117 8.43 10.73 -17.04
N PHE A 118 7.28 10.02 -17.13
CA PHE A 118 6.23 10.04 -16.11
C PHE A 118 6.48 9.07 -14.97
N LEU A 119 7.31 8.08 -15.18
CA LEU A 119 7.54 7.02 -14.19
C LEU A 119 8.23 7.57 -12.93
N PHE A 120 9.23 8.44 -13.06
CA PHE A 120 9.92 9.02 -11.91
C PHE A 120 8.99 9.86 -11.01
N PRO A 121 8.24 10.86 -11.52
CA PRO A 121 7.29 11.56 -10.67
C PRO A 121 6.17 10.64 -10.15
N ALA A 122 5.76 9.61 -10.90
CA ALA A 122 4.77 8.64 -10.45
C ALA A 122 5.26 7.85 -9.22
N ILE A 123 6.53 7.41 -9.19
CA ILE A 123 7.12 6.74 -8.01
C ILE A 123 7.09 7.67 -6.79
N GLY A 124 7.43 8.95 -6.95
CA GLY A 124 7.39 9.92 -5.85
C GLY A 124 5.97 10.15 -5.32
N VAL A 125 4.99 10.27 -6.22
CA VAL A 125 3.58 10.42 -5.86
C VAL A 125 3.06 9.14 -5.20
N SER A 126 3.39 7.96 -5.73
CA SER A 126 3.05 6.66 -5.17
C SER A 126 3.57 6.55 -3.74
N PHE A 127 4.85 6.79 -3.51
CA PHE A 127 5.40 6.76 -2.17
C PHE A 127 4.72 7.75 -1.21
N ALA A 128 4.42 8.96 -1.67
CA ALA A 128 3.71 9.95 -0.85
C ALA A 128 2.29 9.50 -0.52
N LEU A 129 1.54 8.94 -1.49
CA LEU A 129 0.20 8.42 -1.26
C LEU A 129 0.21 7.21 -0.32
N PHE A 130 1.15 6.28 -0.50
CA PHE A 130 1.32 5.15 0.39
C PHE A 130 1.53 5.59 1.85
N LEU A 131 2.48 6.51 2.07
CA LEU A 131 2.72 7.06 3.41
C LEU A 131 1.50 7.81 3.94
N LEU A 132 0.79 8.56 3.09
CA LEU A 132 -0.46 9.22 3.48
C LEU A 132 -1.50 8.20 3.93
N GLY A 133 -1.68 7.09 3.21
CA GLY A 133 -2.57 6.00 3.57
C GLY A 133 -2.20 5.39 4.93
N VAL A 134 -0.92 5.04 5.12
CA VAL A 134 -0.39 4.55 6.40
C VAL A 134 -0.66 5.54 7.52
N PHE A 135 -0.39 6.83 7.30
CA PHE A 135 -0.57 7.89 8.29
C PHE A 135 -2.05 8.07 8.66
N VAL A 136 -2.94 8.20 7.68
CA VAL A 136 -4.39 8.36 7.90
C VAL A 136 -4.95 7.15 8.64
N CYS A 137 -4.54 5.94 8.27
CA CYS A 137 -4.95 4.74 8.98
C CYS A 137 -4.48 4.76 10.43
N TYR A 138 -3.19 4.95 10.65
CA TYR A 138 -2.58 4.83 11.97
C TYR A 138 -3.06 5.90 12.97
N PHE A 139 -3.14 7.18 12.56
CA PHE A 139 -3.47 8.28 13.47
C PHE A 139 -4.96 8.56 13.58
N TRP A 140 -5.73 8.23 12.57
CA TRP A 140 -7.16 8.62 12.59
C TRP A 140 -8.11 7.42 12.62
N LEU A 141 -7.91 6.45 11.73
CA LEU A 141 -8.88 5.37 11.59
C LEU A 141 -8.70 4.29 12.68
N LEU A 142 -7.47 3.88 12.92
CA LEU A 142 -7.13 2.82 13.86
C LEU A 142 -7.60 3.11 15.29
N PRO A 143 -7.34 4.31 15.90
CA PRO A 143 -7.84 4.62 17.24
C PRO A 143 -9.38 4.58 17.31
N LYS A 144 -10.06 5.10 16.29
CA LYS A 144 -11.53 5.11 16.23
C LYS A 144 -12.12 3.70 16.11
N THR A 145 -11.49 2.86 15.31
CA THR A 145 -11.92 1.46 15.14
C THR A 145 -11.72 0.66 16.43
N ILE A 146 -10.58 0.83 17.10
CA ILE A 146 -10.30 0.20 18.39
C ILE A 146 -11.31 0.65 19.45
N LEU A 147 -11.57 1.95 19.52
CA LEU A 147 -12.54 2.54 20.46
C LEU A 147 -13.97 2.01 20.23
N PHE A 148 -14.35 1.88 18.96
CA PHE A 148 -15.65 1.33 18.60
C PHE A 148 -15.81 -0.12 19.11
N PHE A 149 -14.86 -1.00 18.83
CA PHE A 149 -14.91 -2.39 19.29
C PHE A 149 -14.87 -2.50 20.82
N PHE A 150 -14.15 -1.59 21.46
CA PHE A 150 -14.12 -1.52 22.92
C PHE A 150 -15.53 -1.23 23.48
N HIS A 151 -16.16 -0.16 23.04
CA HIS A 151 -17.50 0.21 23.50
C HIS A 151 -18.58 -0.79 23.09
N ASP A 152 -18.48 -1.39 21.90
CA ASP A 152 -19.43 -2.41 21.47
C ASP A 152 -19.38 -3.63 22.40
N THR A 153 -18.18 -4.06 22.78
CA THR A 153 -17.98 -5.18 23.71
C THR A 153 -18.52 -4.85 25.11
N GLU A 154 -18.29 -3.62 25.62
CA GLU A 154 -18.83 -3.16 26.91
C GLU A 154 -20.36 -3.09 26.90
N ASN A 155 -20.96 -2.56 25.82
CA ASN A 155 -22.41 -2.46 25.68
C ASN A 155 -23.11 -3.82 25.72
N LEU A 156 -22.41 -4.88 25.29
CA LEU A 156 -22.88 -6.27 25.38
C LEU A 156 -22.67 -6.88 26.79
N GLY A 157 -22.08 -6.13 27.73
CA GLY A 157 -21.80 -6.58 29.09
C GLY A 157 -20.56 -7.48 29.20
N TRP A 158 -19.69 -7.51 28.19
CA TRP A 158 -18.47 -8.29 28.19
C TRP A 158 -17.25 -7.46 28.55
N ALA A 159 -16.25 -8.07 29.20
CA ALA A 159 -14.98 -7.40 29.47
C ALA A 159 -14.05 -7.57 28.25
N PRO A 160 -13.69 -6.47 27.55
CA PRO A 160 -12.81 -6.55 26.40
C PRO A 160 -11.41 -7.06 26.84
N THR A 161 -11.03 -8.20 26.31
CA THR A 161 -9.72 -8.81 26.57
C THR A 161 -9.08 -9.21 25.25
N TRP A 162 -8.07 -8.45 24.82
CA TRP A 162 -7.39 -8.72 23.56
C TRP A 162 -6.05 -9.43 23.77
N THR A 163 -5.75 -10.36 22.88
CA THR A 163 -4.44 -11.00 22.87
C THR A 163 -3.44 -10.15 22.09
N VAL A 164 -2.18 -10.28 22.47
CA VAL A 164 -1.06 -9.61 21.77
C VAL A 164 -1.09 -9.94 20.29
N GLN A 165 -1.29 -11.21 19.93
CA GLN A 165 -1.31 -11.67 18.55
C GLN A 165 -2.46 -11.08 17.73
N GLN A 166 -3.68 -11.05 18.27
CA GLN A 166 -4.84 -10.48 17.60
C GLN A 166 -4.65 -8.99 17.36
N TYR A 167 -4.23 -8.25 18.38
CA TYR A 167 -4.00 -6.81 18.29
C TYR A 167 -2.96 -6.45 17.23
N TYR A 168 -1.75 -7.03 17.29
CA TYR A 168 -0.70 -6.67 16.34
C TYR A 168 -1.00 -7.13 14.92
N SER A 169 -1.63 -8.31 14.75
CA SER A 169 -2.08 -8.75 13.44
C SER A 169 -3.12 -7.80 12.83
N PHE A 170 -4.05 -7.31 13.66
CA PHE A 170 -5.04 -6.32 13.24
C PHE A 170 -4.37 -5.01 12.81
N VAL A 171 -3.58 -4.41 13.70
CA VAL A 171 -2.92 -3.12 13.47
C VAL A 171 -2.04 -3.15 12.22
N THR A 172 -1.19 -4.16 12.08
CA THR A 172 -0.23 -4.24 10.97
C THR A 172 -0.91 -4.47 9.63
N ARG A 173 -1.83 -5.44 9.56
CA ARG A 173 -2.56 -5.73 8.30
C ARG A 173 -3.43 -4.56 7.88
N PHE A 174 -4.14 -3.96 8.82
CA PHE A 174 -5.03 -2.85 8.55
C PHE A 174 -4.25 -1.62 8.06
N THR A 175 -3.15 -1.26 8.73
CA THR A 175 -2.29 -0.13 8.34
C THR A 175 -1.62 -0.34 6.99
N LEU A 176 -1.05 -1.53 6.75
CA LEU A 176 -0.44 -1.84 5.46
C LEU A 176 -1.48 -1.89 4.33
N GLY A 177 -2.65 -2.49 4.62
CA GLY A 177 -3.76 -2.55 3.67
C GLY A 177 -4.22 -1.17 3.21
N PHE A 178 -4.31 -0.22 4.15
CA PHE A 178 -4.60 1.18 3.83
C PHE A 178 -3.50 1.82 2.97
N GLY A 179 -2.23 1.61 3.33
CA GLY A 179 -1.11 2.09 2.52
C GLY A 179 -1.22 1.60 1.07
N LEU A 180 -1.44 0.29 0.88
CA LEU A 180 -1.61 -0.30 -0.45
C LEU A 180 -2.89 0.18 -1.16
N ALA A 181 -3.99 0.39 -0.43
CA ALA A 181 -5.23 0.92 -1.00
C ALA A 181 -5.04 2.32 -1.59
N PHE A 182 -4.17 3.13 -1.00
CA PHE A 182 -3.85 4.47 -1.50
C PHE A 182 -2.97 4.45 -2.77
N GLU A 183 -2.44 3.29 -3.17
CA GLU A 183 -1.79 3.11 -4.48
C GLU A 183 -2.79 3.01 -5.65
N LEU A 184 -4.06 2.70 -5.39
CA LEU A 184 -5.10 2.62 -6.43
C LEU A 184 -5.10 3.82 -7.38
N PRO A 185 -5.05 5.09 -6.92
CA PRO A 185 -5.02 6.24 -7.82
C PRO A 185 -3.84 6.22 -8.78
N VAL A 186 -2.65 5.87 -8.31
CA VAL A 186 -1.45 5.86 -9.16
C VAL A 186 -1.55 4.80 -10.23
N VAL A 187 -1.96 3.57 -9.85
CA VAL A 187 -2.14 2.46 -10.78
C VAL A 187 -3.19 2.82 -11.85
N VAL A 188 -4.36 3.30 -11.42
CA VAL A 188 -5.46 3.63 -12.33
C VAL A 188 -5.08 4.78 -13.26
N LEU A 189 -4.46 5.85 -12.74
CA LEU A 189 -4.04 7.00 -13.56
C LEU A 189 -2.90 6.64 -14.52
N ALA A 190 -2.00 5.73 -14.13
CA ALA A 190 -0.99 5.19 -15.03
C ALA A 190 -1.64 4.44 -16.20
N LEU A 191 -2.63 3.58 -15.94
CA LEU A 191 -3.37 2.86 -16.98
C LEU A 191 -4.11 3.82 -17.94
N VAL A 192 -4.70 4.89 -17.40
CA VAL A 192 -5.33 5.95 -18.22
C VAL A 192 -4.29 6.69 -19.06
N ARG A 193 -3.13 6.99 -18.47
CA ARG A 193 -2.05 7.69 -19.17
C ARG A 193 -1.48 6.89 -20.32
N PHE A 194 -1.35 5.59 -20.14
CA PHE A 194 -0.90 4.65 -21.17
C PHE A 194 -1.98 4.36 -22.24
N GLY A 195 -3.18 4.93 -22.07
CA GLY A 195 -4.28 4.74 -23.01
C GLY A 195 -4.96 3.37 -22.93
N LEU A 196 -4.62 2.56 -21.93
CA LEU A 196 -5.21 1.24 -21.71
C LEU A 196 -6.66 1.32 -21.22
N ILE A 197 -6.98 2.39 -20.47
CA ILE A 197 -8.31 2.63 -19.91
C ILE A 197 -8.73 4.08 -20.18
N THR A 198 -9.99 4.30 -20.53
CA THR A 198 -10.58 5.64 -20.74
C THR A 198 -11.48 6.02 -19.55
N TYR A 199 -11.70 7.34 -19.35
CA TYR A 199 -12.63 7.77 -18.29
C TYR A 199 -14.04 7.24 -18.50
N LYS A 200 -14.51 7.10 -19.78
CA LYS A 200 -15.83 6.54 -20.10
C LYS A 200 -15.95 5.08 -19.68
N PHE A 201 -14.90 4.29 -19.89
CA PHE A 201 -14.84 2.91 -19.44
C PHE A 201 -14.92 2.85 -17.91
N MET A 202 -14.10 3.64 -17.18
CA MET A 202 -14.12 3.70 -15.72
C MET A 202 -15.50 4.11 -15.18
N ALA A 203 -16.11 5.16 -15.77
CA ALA A 203 -17.44 5.62 -15.37
C ALA A 203 -18.53 4.56 -15.58
N ARG A 204 -18.44 3.78 -16.67
CA ARG A 204 -19.40 2.70 -16.97
C ARG A 204 -19.20 1.48 -16.07
N THR A 205 -17.97 1.20 -15.68
CA THR A 205 -17.61 0.04 -14.85
C THR A 205 -17.63 0.31 -13.34
N ARG A 206 -18.14 1.48 -12.90
CA ARG A 206 -18.29 1.85 -11.47
C ARG A 206 -18.87 0.74 -10.59
N PRO A 207 -20.02 0.10 -10.93
CA PRO A 207 -20.60 -0.92 -10.07
C PRO A 207 -19.67 -2.13 -9.90
N TYR A 208 -18.96 -2.52 -10.95
CA TYR A 208 -18.00 -3.62 -10.90
C TYR A 208 -16.75 -3.25 -10.08
N ALA A 209 -16.28 -2.00 -10.21
CA ALA A 209 -15.17 -1.50 -9.42
C ALA A 209 -15.50 -1.47 -7.93
N VAL A 210 -16.71 -1.03 -7.57
CA VAL A 210 -17.17 -1.06 -6.16
C VAL A 210 -17.17 -2.48 -5.62
N VAL A 211 -17.75 -3.44 -6.37
CA VAL A 211 -17.72 -4.85 -5.96
C VAL A 211 -16.30 -5.37 -5.78
N LEU A 212 -15.40 -5.07 -6.73
CA LEU A 212 -13.98 -5.46 -6.64
C LEU A 212 -13.31 -4.83 -5.41
N ILE A 213 -13.57 -3.55 -5.12
CA ILE A 213 -13.06 -2.87 -3.93
C ILE A 213 -13.52 -3.58 -2.66
N PHE A 214 -14.79 -3.96 -2.55
CA PHE A 214 -15.30 -4.70 -1.40
C PHE A 214 -14.66 -6.09 -1.26
N ILE A 215 -14.42 -6.78 -2.37
CA ILE A 215 -13.69 -8.07 -2.36
C ILE A 215 -12.25 -7.86 -1.86
N LEU A 216 -11.54 -6.86 -2.40
CA LEU A 216 -10.17 -6.55 -1.96
C LEU A 216 -10.15 -6.12 -0.49
N ALA A 217 -11.09 -5.29 -0.06
CA ALA A 217 -11.23 -4.89 1.33
C ALA A 217 -11.43 -6.10 2.25
N THR A 218 -12.25 -7.09 1.86
CA THR A 218 -12.46 -8.33 2.62
C THR A 218 -11.19 -9.17 2.75
N ILE A 219 -10.34 -9.19 1.72
CA ILE A 219 -9.07 -9.92 1.76
C ILE A 219 -8.05 -9.21 2.67
N ILE A 220 -8.06 -7.89 2.65
CA ILE A 220 -7.11 -7.05 3.41
C ILE A 220 -7.51 -6.98 4.89
N THR A 221 -8.81 -6.86 5.20
CA THR A 221 -9.29 -6.77 6.58
C THR A 221 -9.02 -8.06 7.35
N PRO A 222 -8.39 -7.98 8.53
CA PRO A 222 -8.10 -9.17 9.33
C PRO A 222 -9.32 -9.72 10.06
N THR A 223 -10.41 -8.96 10.11
CA THR A 223 -11.66 -9.29 10.85
C THR A 223 -12.84 -9.34 9.88
N PRO A 224 -13.73 -10.34 10.00
CA PRO A 224 -14.89 -10.49 9.11
C PRO A 224 -16.08 -9.63 9.58
N ASP A 225 -15.83 -8.39 9.98
CA ASP A 225 -16.87 -7.47 10.44
C ASP A 225 -17.17 -6.38 9.39
N ILE A 226 -18.44 -5.97 9.34
CA ILE A 226 -18.92 -5.00 8.35
C ILE A 226 -18.32 -3.60 8.58
N LEU A 227 -18.01 -3.24 9.82
CA LEU A 227 -17.52 -1.91 10.15
C LEU A 227 -16.10 -1.70 9.60
N THR A 228 -15.17 -2.61 9.88
CA THR A 228 -13.80 -2.52 9.34
C THR A 228 -13.79 -2.66 7.83
N LEU A 229 -14.68 -3.49 7.28
CA LEU A 229 -14.86 -3.61 5.83
C LEU A 229 -15.28 -2.28 5.20
N ILE A 230 -16.30 -1.62 5.73
CA ILE A 230 -16.76 -0.32 5.24
C ILE A 230 -15.68 0.75 5.48
N ALA A 231 -15.03 0.73 6.64
CA ALA A 231 -13.97 1.66 6.98
C ALA A 231 -12.79 1.63 5.99
N LEU A 232 -12.49 0.46 5.40
CA LEU A 232 -11.48 0.32 4.35
C LEU A 232 -12.07 0.58 2.95
N ALA A 233 -13.24 0.04 2.64
CA ALA A 233 -13.84 0.13 1.31
C ALA A 233 -14.27 1.56 0.95
N LEU A 234 -14.78 2.35 1.91
CA LEU A 234 -15.29 3.70 1.64
C LEU A 234 -14.19 4.65 1.16
N PRO A 235 -13.01 4.78 1.82
CA PRO A 235 -11.90 5.55 1.28
C PRO A 235 -11.43 5.07 -0.10
N MET A 236 -11.40 3.74 -0.33
CA MET A 236 -11.02 3.19 -1.64
C MET A 236 -12.01 3.60 -2.74
N CYS A 237 -13.33 3.57 -2.45
CA CYS A 237 -14.36 4.05 -3.38
C CYS A 237 -14.20 5.54 -3.68
N LEU A 238 -13.92 6.37 -2.66
CA LEU A 238 -13.67 7.80 -2.83
C LEU A 238 -12.41 8.07 -3.68
N LEU A 239 -11.35 7.30 -3.46
CA LEU A 239 -10.13 7.38 -4.26
C LEU A 239 -10.40 6.97 -5.72
N TYR A 240 -11.17 5.91 -5.96
CA TYR A 240 -11.55 5.48 -7.30
C TYR A 240 -12.40 6.55 -8.02
N GLU A 241 -13.38 7.14 -7.34
CA GLU A 241 -14.18 8.22 -7.89
C GLU A 241 -13.32 9.46 -8.23
N SER A 242 -12.37 9.81 -7.36
CA SER A 242 -11.38 10.86 -7.61
C SER A 242 -10.55 10.57 -8.88
N CYS A 243 -10.19 9.31 -9.12
CA CYS A 243 -9.50 8.90 -10.35
C CYS A 243 -10.33 9.13 -11.61
N ILE A 244 -11.65 8.87 -11.56
CA ILE A 244 -12.55 9.14 -12.70
C ILE A 244 -12.56 10.63 -13.03
N TRP A 245 -12.64 11.51 -12.01
CA TRP A 245 -12.60 12.95 -12.20
C TRP A 245 -11.26 13.43 -12.78
N ILE A 246 -10.15 12.91 -12.28
CA ILE A 246 -8.80 13.24 -12.77
C ILE A 246 -8.65 12.75 -14.23
N ALA A 247 -9.08 11.52 -14.53
CA ALA A 247 -9.03 10.96 -15.88
C ALA A 247 -9.84 11.79 -16.87
N TRP A 248 -11.05 12.23 -16.48
CA TRP A 248 -11.86 13.11 -17.28
C TRP A 248 -11.18 14.47 -17.57
N LEU A 249 -10.55 15.08 -16.55
CA LEU A 249 -9.79 16.32 -16.71
C LEU A 249 -8.59 16.14 -17.65
N MET A 250 -7.87 15.02 -17.54
CA MET A 250 -6.73 14.70 -18.40
C MET A 250 -7.16 14.56 -19.86
N GLU A 251 -8.23 13.80 -20.11
CA GLU A 251 -8.74 13.58 -21.47
C GLU A 251 -9.27 14.89 -22.09
N ARG A 252 -9.99 15.70 -21.31
CA ARG A 252 -10.48 17.01 -21.75
C ARG A 252 -9.33 17.96 -22.14
N ARG A 253 -8.22 17.95 -21.40
CA ARG A 253 -7.02 18.75 -21.72
C ARG A 253 -6.36 18.27 -23.02
N ARG A 254 -6.26 16.94 -23.20
CA ARG A 254 -5.69 16.35 -24.41
C ARG A 254 -6.49 16.70 -25.65
N LEU A 255 -7.82 16.65 -25.60
CA LEU A 255 -8.70 17.03 -26.71
C LEU A 255 -8.57 18.52 -27.06
N LYS A 256 -8.41 19.41 -26.08
CA LYS A 256 -8.19 20.85 -26.35
C LYS A 256 -6.85 21.14 -27.05
N GLN A 257 -5.80 20.35 -26.74
CA GLN A 257 -4.50 20.51 -27.38
C GLN A 257 -4.45 20.00 -28.82
N ILE A 258 -5.39 19.12 -29.21
CA ILE A 258 -5.49 18.59 -30.59
C ILE A 258 -6.40 19.51 -31.44
N ALA A 259 -7.32 20.25 -30.82
CA ALA A 259 -8.29 21.12 -31.49
C ALA A 259 -7.85 22.59 -31.66
N GLY A 260 -6.72 23.02 -31.06
CA GLY A 260 -6.11 24.32 -31.20
C GLY A 260 -4.74 24.24 -31.80
#